data_3821201183fecd26c4468674b7811635
#
_entry.id   3821201183fecd26c4468674b7811635
#
_cell.length_a   1.000
_cell.length_b   1.000
_cell.length_c   1.000
_cell.angle_alpha   90.00
_cell.angle_beta   90.00
_cell.angle_gamma   90.00
#
_symmetry.space_group_name_H-M   'P 1'
#
loop_
_entity.id
_entity.type
_entity.pdbx_description
1 polymer ?
#
loop_
_entity_poly.entity_id
_entity_poly.type
_entity_poly.pdbx_seq_one_letter_code
_entity_poly.pdbx_strand_id
1 'polypeptide(L)'
;FKSLLTESIADDAELRDIIKNYESTVVDSKGNHYVFDDKDSKTPKTFIVNNKLKKGGTLTIGWGHTGKEATIGNKILNSKAEELLTKDIIEKENIAKKILFPKYDKYPLYIQRVLVNTVFRGEAKTSYEWVKAINSGNWSLAAKKYVEGWNIDFSQAKDPRYQGGVADRMVKNQEAFIKYGNELKT
;
A
#
# COMPACT_ATOMS: atom_id res chain seq x y z
N PHE A 1 13.98 -28.42 17.22
CA PHE A 1 13.34 -27.10 17.23
C PHE A 1 13.56 -26.49 15.85
N LYS A 2 12.64 -26.70 14.89
CA LYS A 2 12.57 -25.89 13.68
C LYS A 2 12.11 -24.51 14.13
N SER A 3 12.98 -23.50 14.03
CA SER A 3 12.60 -22.11 14.01
C SER A 3 11.53 -21.96 12.93
N LEU A 4 10.30 -21.70 13.31
CA LEU A 4 9.29 -21.15 12.43
C LEU A 4 9.77 -19.73 12.10
N LEU A 5 10.66 -19.64 11.11
CA LEU A 5 10.85 -18.39 10.38
C LEU A 5 9.49 -18.14 9.74
N THR A 6 8.71 -17.23 10.31
CA THR A 6 7.54 -16.70 9.62
C THR A 6 8.08 -16.06 8.34
N GLU A 7 7.80 -16.71 7.20
CA GLU A 7 8.15 -16.16 5.90
C GLU A 7 7.58 -14.75 5.82
N SER A 8 8.39 -13.82 5.32
CA SER A 8 7.91 -12.45 5.10
C SER A 8 6.80 -12.46 4.06
N ILE A 9 5.75 -11.65 4.30
CA ILE A 9 4.67 -11.46 3.32
C ILE A 9 5.18 -10.78 2.02
N ALA A 10 6.44 -10.37 1.97
CA ALA A 10 7.02 -9.69 0.82
C ALA A 10 7.04 -10.52 -0.47
N ASP A 11 7.04 -11.86 -0.35
CA ASP A 11 6.98 -12.79 -1.49
C ASP A 11 5.54 -13.23 -1.82
N ASP A 12 4.56 -12.74 -1.09
CA ASP A 12 3.16 -13.05 -1.35
C ASP A 12 2.69 -12.40 -2.67
N ALA A 13 2.37 -13.24 -3.65
CA ALA A 13 2.02 -12.80 -4.99
C ALA A 13 0.78 -11.90 -5.01
N GLU A 14 -0.24 -12.23 -4.20
CA GLU A 14 -1.49 -11.47 -4.15
C GLU A 14 -1.27 -10.07 -3.56
N LEU A 15 -0.47 -9.93 -2.50
CA LEU A 15 -0.10 -8.61 -1.96
C LEU A 15 0.67 -7.79 -2.99
N ARG A 16 1.64 -8.40 -3.68
CA ARG A 16 2.43 -7.72 -4.72
C ARG A 16 1.55 -7.23 -5.87
N ASP A 17 0.61 -8.06 -6.32
CA ASP A 17 -0.33 -7.69 -7.37
C ASP A 17 -1.27 -6.56 -6.91
N ILE A 18 -1.77 -6.62 -5.68
CA ILE A 18 -2.56 -5.53 -5.09
C ILE A 18 -1.77 -4.22 -5.13
N ILE A 19 -0.53 -4.21 -4.63
CA ILE A 19 0.29 -2.99 -4.61
C ILE A 19 0.54 -2.49 -6.04
N LYS A 20 0.97 -3.35 -6.96
CA LYS A 20 1.26 -2.98 -8.36
C LYS A 20 0.05 -2.42 -9.08
N ASN A 21 -1.15 -2.94 -8.82
CA ASN A 21 -2.39 -2.49 -9.44
C ASN A 21 -2.85 -1.12 -8.93
N TYR A 22 -2.50 -0.76 -7.69
CA TYR A 22 -2.94 0.49 -7.08
C TYR A 22 -1.86 1.57 -7.02
N GLU A 23 -0.59 1.22 -7.27
CA GLU A 23 0.49 2.20 -7.33
C GLU A 23 0.72 2.70 -8.75
N SER A 24 0.85 4.03 -8.87
CA SER A 24 1.27 4.64 -10.13
C SER A 24 2.73 4.30 -10.42
N THR A 25 3.02 4.09 -11.70
CA THR A 25 4.40 3.91 -12.18
C THR A 25 4.54 4.47 -13.59
N VAL A 26 5.75 4.87 -13.96
CA VAL A 26 6.10 5.31 -15.33
C VAL A 26 7.08 4.32 -15.90
N VAL A 27 6.64 3.54 -16.90
CA VAL A 27 7.40 2.42 -17.48
C VAL A 27 7.44 2.58 -19.00
N ASP A 28 8.59 2.32 -19.61
CA ASP A 28 8.73 2.25 -21.07
C ASP A 28 8.38 0.85 -21.62
N SER A 29 8.37 0.73 -22.95
CA SER A 29 8.09 -0.54 -23.66
C SER A 29 9.13 -1.64 -23.40
N LYS A 30 10.28 -1.30 -22.81
CA LYS A 30 11.36 -2.22 -22.44
C LYS A 30 11.28 -2.64 -20.97
N GLY A 31 10.29 -2.14 -20.22
CA GLY A 31 10.14 -2.42 -18.80
C GLY A 31 11.07 -1.60 -17.89
N ASN A 32 11.66 -0.50 -18.37
CA ASN A 32 12.42 0.39 -17.50
C ASN A 32 11.48 1.32 -16.75
N HIS A 33 11.63 1.42 -15.44
CA HIS A 33 10.92 2.35 -14.60
C HIS A 33 11.67 3.68 -14.50
N TYR A 34 10.94 4.79 -14.66
CA TYR A 34 11.47 6.14 -14.58
C TYR A 34 11.01 6.83 -13.30
N VAL A 35 11.85 7.76 -12.82
CA VAL A 35 11.45 8.67 -11.74
C VAL A 35 10.32 9.59 -12.24
N PHE A 36 9.31 9.78 -11.42
CA PHE A 36 8.18 10.66 -11.65
C PHE A 36 7.81 11.43 -10.38
N ASP A 37 6.97 12.46 -10.51
CA ASP A 37 6.31 13.12 -9.40
C ASP A 37 5.00 12.39 -9.10
N ASP A 38 4.75 11.99 -7.86
CA ASP A 38 3.53 11.26 -7.46
C ASP A 38 2.24 12.05 -7.74
N LYS A 39 2.35 13.37 -7.86
CA LYS A 39 1.27 14.26 -8.29
C LYS A 39 1.15 14.39 -9.82
N ASP A 40 2.09 13.80 -10.56
CA ASP A 40 2.15 13.82 -12.04
C ASP A 40 2.75 12.50 -12.54
N SER A 41 2.06 11.41 -12.24
CA SER A 41 2.51 10.04 -12.48
C SER A 41 2.57 9.62 -13.96
N LYS A 42 2.22 10.52 -14.89
CA LYS A 42 2.24 10.24 -16.34
C LYS A 42 3.51 10.71 -17.02
N THR A 43 4.31 11.54 -16.35
CA THR A 43 5.46 12.21 -16.98
C THR A 43 6.77 11.85 -16.29
N PRO A 44 7.72 11.18 -16.99
CA PRO A 44 9.06 10.95 -16.46
C PRO A 44 9.76 12.25 -16.11
N LYS A 45 10.46 12.28 -14.99
CA LYS A 45 11.32 13.41 -14.59
C LYS A 45 12.75 13.16 -15.06
N THR A 46 13.08 13.61 -16.26
CA THR A 46 14.38 13.34 -16.91
C THR A 46 15.48 14.35 -16.60
N PHE A 47 15.13 15.60 -16.20
CA PHE A 47 16.11 16.62 -15.80
C PHE A 47 15.52 17.67 -14.86
N ILE A 48 16.42 18.36 -14.15
CA ILE A 48 16.08 19.30 -13.06
C ILE A 48 15.67 20.68 -13.58
N VAL A 49 16.16 21.11 -14.74
CA VAL A 49 16.00 22.49 -15.20
C VAL A 49 14.52 22.76 -15.51
N ASN A 50 13.91 23.60 -14.69
CA ASN A 50 12.49 24.00 -14.73
C ASN A 50 11.47 22.91 -14.33
N ASN A 51 11.88 21.74 -13.90
CA ASN A 51 10.99 20.63 -13.53
C ASN A 51 10.70 20.65 -12.02
N LYS A 52 10.04 21.70 -11.54
CA LYS A 52 9.60 21.79 -10.14
C LYS A 52 8.56 20.72 -9.87
N LEU A 53 8.70 20.04 -8.73
CA LEU A 53 7.65 19.18 -8.23
C LEU A 53 6.35 19.97 -8.04
N LYS A 54 5.21 19.33 -8.26
CA LYS A 54 3.92 19.92 -7.88
C LYS A 54 3.92 20.12 -6.36
N LYS A 55 3.21 21.14 -5.88
CA LYS A 55 3.13 21.42 -4.45
C LYS A 55 2.69 20.17 -3.69
N GLY A 56 3.53 19.68 -2.78
CA GLY A 56 3.32 18.44 -2.03
C GLY A 56 3.56 17.16 -2.82
N GLY A 57 4.17 17.22 -3.99
CA GLY A 57 4.62 16.06 -4.75
C GLY A 57 5.92 15.47 -4.20
N THR A 58 6.13 14.19 -4.44
CA THR A 58 7.30 13.45 -4.03
C THR A 58 7.90 12.71 -5.22
N LEU A 59 9.21 12.72 -5.35
CA LEU A 59 9.90 11.90 -6.35
C LEU A 59 9.75 10.42 -6.01
N THR A 60 9.27 9.67 -6.97
CA THR A 60 8.93 8.26 -6.83
C THR A 60 9.48 7.47 -8.02
N ILE A 61 9.86 6.22 -7.81
CA ILE A 61 10.30 5.29 -8.85
C ILE A 61 9.74 3.89 -8.57
N GLY A 62 9.60 3.07 -9.59
CA GLY A 62 9.01 1.74 -9.43
C GLY A 62 7.55 1.83 -8.95
N TRP A 63 7.17 1.00 -8.00
CA TRP A 63 5.84 0.96 -7.40
C TRP A 63 5.83 1.67 -6.04
N GLY A 64 5.96 2.99 -6.05
CA GLY A 64 5.85 3.80 -4.84
C GLY A 64 7.15 4.04 -4.08
N HIS A 65 8.31 3.57 -4.56
CA HIS A 65 9.59 3.76 -3.86
C HIS A 65 10.04 5.23 -3.90
N THR A 66 10.35 5.79 -2.72
CA THR A 66 10.78 7.20 -2.54
C THR A 66 12.21 7.33 -2.00
N GLY A 67 13.00 6.25 -2.04
CA GLY A 67 14.37 6.23 -1.53
C GLY A 67 15.37 6.97 -2.42
N LYS A 68 16.65 6.77 -2.17
CA LYS A 68 17.76 7.39 -2.91
C LYS A 68 17.75 7.11 -4.41
N GLU A 69 17.11 6.04 -4.83
CA GLU A 69 16.92 5.66 -6.22
C GLU A 69 15.94 6.59 -6.94
N ALA A 70 15.04 7.24 -6.21
CA ALA A 70 14.06 8.21 -6.75
C ALA A 70 14.69 9.60 -6.97
N THR A 71 15.80 9.65 -7.70
CA THR A 71 16.51 10.88 -8.04
C THR A 71 16.19 11.29 -9.48
N ILE A 72 15.94 12.59 -9.71
CA ILE A 72 15.59 13.12 -11.04
C ILE A 72 16.59 12.64 -12.09
N GLY A 73 16.06 12.15 -13.22
CA GLY A 73 16.84 11.61 -14.33
C GLY A 73 17.19 10.13 -14.17
N ASN A 74 16.95 9.53 -13.00
CA ASN A 74 17.21 8.11 -12.80
C ASN A 74 16.17 7.22 -13.48
N LYS A 75 16.62 6.06 -13.94
CA LYS A 75 15.79 4.96 -14.39
C LYS A 75 16.35 3.63 -13.89
N ILE A 76 15.49 2.66 -13.66
CA ILE A 76 15.88 1.34 -13.20
C ILE A 76 15.23 0.25 -14.06
N LEU A 77 15.86 -0.90 -14.14
CA LEU A 77 15.29 -2.09 -14.76
C LEU A 77 14.11 -2.62 -13.91
N ASN A 78 13.19 -3.36 -14.54
CA ASN A 78 12.08 -3.99 -13.84
C ASN A 78 12.56 -4.89 -12.68
N SER A 79 13.64 -5.67 -12.88
CA SER A 79 14.21 -6.49 -11.80
C SER A 79 14.64 -5.69 -10.57
N LYS A 80 15.18 -4.47 -10.79
CA LYS A 80 15.53 -3.58 -9.69
C LYS A 80 14.28 -2.96 -9.04
N ALA A 81 13.24 -2.67 -9.80
CA ALA A 81 11.96 -2.23 -9.25
C ALA A 81 11.31 -3.31 -8.37
N GLU A 82 11.38 -4.59 -8.79
CA GLU A 82 10.93 -5.74 -8.00
C GLU A 82 11.70 -5.89 -6.68
N GLU A 83 13.03 -5.72 -6.72
CA GLU A 83 13.87 -5.73 -5.52
C GLU A 83 13.49 -4.60 -4.53
N LEU A 84 13.26 -3.39 -5.05
CA LEU A 84 12.83 -2.25 -4.24
C LEU A 84 11.44 -2.50 -3.63
N LEU A 85 10.50 -3.03 -4.41
CA LEU A 85 9.17 -3.39 -3.92
C LEU A 85 9.25 -4.40 -2.77
N THR A 86 10.07 -5.45 -2.91
CA THR A 86 10.30 -6.44 -1.85
C THR A 86 10.81 -5.76 -0.58
N LYS A 87 11.82 -4.89 -0.71
CA LYS A 87 12.39 -4.16 0.42
C LYS A 87 11.35 -3.26 1.11
N ASP A 88 10.57 -2.54 0.31
CA ASP A 88 9.54 -1.64 0.84
C ASP A 88 8.43 -2.42 1.56
N ILE A 89 8.00 -3.58 1.02
CA ILE A 89 7.02 -4.44 1.69
C ILE A 89 7.57 -4.93 3.04
N ILE A 90 8.82 -5.40 3.10
CA ILE A 90 9.45 -5.85 4.35
C ILE A 90 9.47 -4.70 5.39
N GLU A 91 9.81 -3.49 4.96
CA GLU A 91 9.79 -2.32 5.85
C GLU A 91 8.39 -2.05 6.39
N LYS A 92 7.38 -2.06 5.53
CA LYS A 92 5.98 -1.80 5.92
C LYS A 92 5.39 -2.92 6.77
N GLU A 93 5.75 -4.17 6.49
CA GLU A 93 5.41 -5.31 7.35
C GLU A 93 6.01 -5.15 8.75
N ASN A 94 7.27 -4.74 8.86
CA ASN A 94 7.90 -4.48 10.14
C ASN A 94 7.20 -3.35 10.93
N ILE A 95 6.76 -2.29 10.24
CA ILE A 95 5.97 -1.22 10.87
C ILE A 95 4.61 -1.77 11.35
N ALA A 96 3.94 -2.57 10.51
CA ALA A 96 2.68 -3.21 10.86
C ALA A 96 2.83 -4.06 12.14
N LYS A 97 3.81 -4.96 12.17
CA LYS A 97 4.05 -5.89 13.29
C LYS A 97 4.47 -5.18 14.59
N LYS A 98 5.44 -4.29 14.50
CA LYS A 98 6.13 -3.74 15.70
C LYS A 98 5.46 -2.51 16.27
N ILE A 99 4.73 -1.74 15.45
CA ILE A 99 4.24 -0.42 15.84
C ILE A 99 2.70 -0.36 15.85
N LEU A 100 2.07 -0.85 14.78
CA LEU A 100 0.65 -0.58 14.55
C LEU A 100 -0.26 -1.69 15.05
N PHE A 101 0.11 -2.96 14.85
CA PHE A 101 -0.76 -4.11 15.09
C PHE A 101 -0.03 -5.20 15.88
N PRO A 102 0.05 -5.12 17.21
CA PRO A 102 0.81 -6.06 18.05
C PRO A 102 0.37 -7.54 17.92
N LYS A 103 -0.84 -7.77 17.38
CA LYS A 103 -1.38 -9.11 17.13
C LYS A 103 -1.26 -9.54 15.67
N TYR A 104 -0.51 -8.83 14.84
CA TYR A 104 -0.39 -9.05 13.39
C TYR A 104 -0.20 -10.53 13.01
N ASP A 105 0.75 -11.21 13.63
CA ASP A 105 1.08 -12.61 13.31
C ASP A 105 -0.04 -13.62 13.70
N LYS A 106 -1.06 -13.17 14.43
CA LYS A 106 -2.25 -13.98 14.79
C LYS A 106 -3.38 -13.84 13.78
N TYR A 107 -3.31 -12.88 12.89
CA TYR A 107 -4.35 -12.65 11.89
C TYR A 107 -4.17 -13.58 10.68
N PRO A 108 -5.26 -13.99 10.02
CA PRO A 108 -5.17 -14.75 8.78
C PRO A 108 -4.48 -13.93 7.69
N LEU A 109 -3.87 -14.63 6.73
CA LEU A 109 -3.03 -14.03 5.69
C LEU A 109 -3.74 -12.89 4.93
N TYR A 110 -5.03 -13.05 4.61
CA TYR A 110 -5.77 -12.00 3.91
C TYR A 110 -5.91 -10.71 4.73
N ILE A 111 -5.97 -10.79 6.06
CA ILE A 111 -5.95 -9.60 6.94
C ILE A 111 -4.53 -9.01 7.00
N GLN A 112 -3.50 -9.85 7.09
CA GLN A 112 -2.11 -9.38 7.06
C GLN A 112 -1.82 -8.59 5.78
N ARG A 113 -2.28 -9.06 4.61
CA ARG A 113 -2.18 -8.35 3.32
C ARG A 113 -2.82 -6.96 3.38
N VAL A 114 -4.04 -6.88 3.90
CA VAL A 114 -4.76 -5.60 4.04
C VAL A 114 -3.99 -4.65 4.94
N LEU A 115 -3.51 -5.12 6.09
CA LEU A 115 -2.79 -4.28 7.05
C LEU A 115 -1.48 -3.76 6.46
N VAL A 116 -0.69 -4.61 5.79
CA VAL A 116 0.54 -4.16 5.11
C VAL A 116 0.23 -3.18 3.99
N ASN A 117 -0.80 -3.42 3.20
CA ASN A 117 -1.22 -2.50 2.14
C ASN A 117 -1.62 -1.12 2.70
N THR A 118 -2.37 -1.06 3.81
CA THR A 118 -2.71 0.23 4.44
C THR A 118 -1.48 0.98 4.96
N VAL A 119 -0.47 0.27 5.48
CA VAL A 119 0.80 0.87 5.91
C VAL A 119 1.61 1.34 4.70
N PHE A 120 1.65 0.55 3.64
CA PHE A 120 2.34 0.89 2.40
C PHE A 120 1.82 2.21 1.82
N ARG A 121 0.51 2.41 1.87
CA ARG A 121 -0.19 3.61 1.41
C ARG A 121 -0.16 4.80 2.38
N GLY A 122 0.43 4.63 3.56
CA GLY A 122 0.41 5.68 4.61
C GLY A 122 -0.96 5.92 5.23
N GLU A 123 -1.89 4.98 5.10
CA GLU A 123 -3.26 5.07 5.60
C GLU A 123 -3.40 4.61 7.07
N ALA A 124 -2.32 4.09 7.67
CA ALA A 124 -2.32 3.59 9.04
C ALA A 124 -1.45 4.43 9.96
N LYS A 125 -2.03 4.90 11.07
CA LYS A 125 -1.32 5.59 12.16
C LYS A 125 -1.90 5.13 13.50
N THR A 126 -1.06 5.08 14.54
CA THR A 126 -1.48 4.69 15.90
C THR A 126 -2.60 5.56 16.46
N SER A 127 -2.69 6.82 16.01
CA SER A 127 -3.74 7.76 16.43
C SER A 127 -5.11 7.49 15.78
N TYR A 128 -5.17 6.75 14.68
CA TYR A 128 -6.42 6.52 13.96
C TYR A 128 -7.34 5.56 14.70
N GLU A 129 -8.63 5.92 14.75
CA GLU A 129 -9.66 5.15 15.47
C GLU A 129 -9.82 3.72 14.94
N TRP A 130 -9.69 3.51 13.64
CA TRP A 130 -9.76 2.18 13.07
C TRP A 130 -8.59 1.28 13.49
N VAL A 131 -7.38 1.84 13.63
CA VAL A 131 -6.20 1.11 14.13
C VAL A 131 -6.39 0.72 15.59
N LYS A 132 -6.89 1.63 16.42
CA LYS A 132 -7.23 1.36 17.83
C LYS A 132 -8.33 0.30 17.94
N ALA A 133 -9.32 0.34 17.05
CA ALA A 133 -10.41 -0.63 17.01
C ALA A 133 -9.92 -2.04 16.68
N ILE A 134 -9.00 -2.19 15.70
CA ILE A 134 -8.35 -3.49 15.43
C ILE A 134 -7.61 -4.00 16.66
N ASN A 135 -6.82 -3.16 17.29
CA ASN A 135 -6.01 -3.54 18.45
C ASN A 135 -6.86 -3.97 19.66
N SER A 136 -8.07 -3.43 19.80
CA SER A 136 -9.06 -3.85 20.80
C SER A 136 -9.92 -5.04 20.37
N GLY A 137 -9.77 -5.53 19.14
CA GLY A 137 -10.56 -6.64 18.58
C GLY A 137 -11.94 -6.24 18.07
N ASN A 138 -12.26 -4.94 18.00
CA ASN A 138 -13.54 -4.44 17.51
C ASN A 138 -13.52 -4.22 15.98
N TRP A 139 -13.60 -5.30 15.23
CA TRP A 139 -13.50 -5.31 13.76
C TRP A 139 -14.64 -4.58 13.07
N SER A 140 -15.86 -4.62 13.64
CA SER A 140 -17.01 -3.86 13.13
C SER A 140 -16.75 -2.35 13.20
N LEU A 141 -16.22 -1.87 14.34
CA LEU A 141 -15.84 -0.47 14.50
C LEU A 141 -14.66 -0.11 13.58
N ALA A 142 -13.68 -1.00 13.45
CA ALA A 142 -12.54 -0.80 12.54
C ALA A 142 -13.02 -0.60 11.11
N ALA A 143 -13.89 -1.47 10.59
CA ALA A 143 -14.45 -1.37 9.25
C ALA A 143 -15.19 -0.05 9.02
N LYS A 144 -15.99 0.38 10.00
CA LYS A 144 -16.70 1.67 9.95
C LYS A 144 -15.72 2.84 9.91
N LYS A 145 -14.79 2.88 10.86
CA LYS A 145 -13.84 3.99 11.04
C LYS A 145 -12.78 4.08 9.95
N TYR A 146 -12.49 2.98 9.26
CA TYR A 146 -11.51 2.95 8.17
C TYR A 146 -11.93 3.84 6.99
N VAL A 147 -13.21 3.90 6.67
CA VAL A 147 -13.74 4.71 5.56
C VAL A 147 -14.25 6.09 6.01
N GLU A 148 -14.45 6.30 7.32
CA GLU A 148 -14.89 7.59 7.85
C GLU A 148 -13.80 8.66 7.71
N GLY A 149 -14.19 9.89 7.39
CA GLY A 149 -13.30 11.06 7.37
C GLY A 149 -12.43 11.20 6.11
N TRP A 150 -12.54 10.29 5.15
CA TRP A 150 -11.91 10.44 3.86
C TRP A 150 -12.83 11.22 2.91
N ASN A 151 -12.26 12.22 2.23
CA ASN A 151 -12.98 12.94 1.18
C ASN A 151 -12.95 12.15 -0.14
N ILE A 152 -13.60 11.00 -0.14
CA ILE A 152 -13.64 10.04 -1.24
C ILE A 152 -15.09 9.70 -1.55
N ASP A 153 -15.45 9.74 -2.81
CA ASP A 153 -16.74 9.26 -3.29
C ASP A 153 -16.71 7.73 -3.43
N PHE A 154 -17.17 7.04 -2.39
CA PHE A 154 -17.22 5.57 -2.36
C PHE A 154 -18.27 4.97 -3.31
N SER A 155 -19.18 5.76 -3.90
CA SER A 155 -20.08 5.26 -4.94
C SER A 155 -19.32 4.79 -6.19
N GLN A 156 -18.15 5.39 -6.43
CA GLN A 156 -17.26 5.03 -7.53
C GLN A 156 -16.67 3.62 -7.41
N ALA A 157 -16.60 3.03 -6.21
CA ALA A 157 -16.05 1.70 -6.01
C ALA A 157 -16.83 0.60 -6.78
N LYS A 158 -18.10 0.84 -7.07
CA LYS A 158 -18.97 -0.10 -7.83
C LYS A 158 -18.99 0.16 -9.34
N ASP A 159 -18.38 1.24 -9.79
CA ASP A 159 -18.36 1.61 -11.21
C ASP A 159 -17.14 0.99 -11.89
N PRO A 160 -17.32 0.13 -12.93
CA PRO A 160 -16.21 -0.50 -13.64
C PRO A 160 -15.18 0.48 -14.21
N ARG A 161 -15.56 1.73 -14.47
CA ARG A 161 -14.65 2.78 -14.95
C ARG A 161 -13.62 3.22 -13.93
N TYR A 162 -13.88 2.97 -12.64
CA TYR A 162 -13.02 3.35 -11.52
C TYR A 162 -12.40 2.15 -10.80
N GLN A 163 -12.47 0.95 -11.39
CA GLN A 163 -11.78 -0.22 -10.86
C GLN A 163 -10.28 0.05 -10.74
N GLY A 164 -9.69 -0.38 -9.62
CA GLY A 164 -8.31 -0.07 -9.30
C GLY A 164 -8.08 1.31 -8.70
N GLY A 165 -9.13 2.12 -8.49
CA GLY A 165 -9.05 3.40 -7.80
C GLY A 165 -8.99 3.29 -6.27
N VAL A 166 -8.75 4.43 -5.60
CA VAL A 166 -8.64 4.49 -4.12
C VAL A 166 -9.94 4.01 -3.46
N ALA A 167 -11.10 4.41 -3.97
CA ALA A 167 -12.40 4.01 -3.43
C ALA A 167 -12.61 2.49 -3.49
N ASP A 168 -12.34 1.85 -4.64
CA ASP A 168 -12.43 0.41 -4.83
C ASP A 168 -11.54 -0.34 -3.83
N ARG A 169 -10.29 0.05 -3.70
CA ARG A 169 -9.36 -0.55 -2.76
C ARG A 169 -9.81 -0.40 -1.30
N MET A 170 -10.27 0.78 -0.90
CA MET A 170 -10.71 1.01 0.46
C MET A 170 -11.96 0.22 0.81
N VAL A 171 -12.89 0.06 -0.13
CA VAL A 171 -14.07 -0.80 0.06
C VAL A 171 -13.65 -2.26 0.23
N LYS A 172 -12.73 -2.78 -0.60
CA LYS A 172 -12.21 -4.15 -0.44
C LYS A 172 -11.53 -4.38 0.90
N ASN A 173 -10.75 -3.41 1.37
CA ASN A 173 -10.14 -3.48 2.70
C ASN A 173 -11.19 -3.47 3.81
N GLN A 174 -12.22 -2.63 3.71
CA GLN A 174 -13.35 -2.59 4.64
C GLN A 174 -14.09 -3.93 4.68
N GLU A 175 -14.38 -4.50 3.51
CA GLU A 175 -15.04 -5.81 3.40
C GLU A 175 -14.23 -6.92 4.07
N ALA A 176 -12.91 -6.90 3.95
CA ALA A 176 -12.04 -7.85 4.65
C ALA A 176 -12.15 -7.71 6.17
N PHE A 177 -12.22 -6.48 6.70
CA PHE A 177 -12.44 -6.27 8.14
C PHE A 177 -13.80 -6.76 8.61
N ILE A 178 -14.86 -6.52 7.82
CA ILE A 178 -16.22 -7.01 8.12
C ILE A 178 -16.22 -8.55 8.13
N LYS A 179 -15.65 -9.17 7.10
CA LYS A 179 -15.55 -10.62 6.97
C LYS A 179 -14.87 -11.23 8.20
N TYR A 180 -13.70 -10.75 8.56
CA TYR A 180 -12.97 -11.28 9.71
C TYR A 180 -13.72 -11.06 11.04
N GLY A 181 -14.34 -9.91 11.21
CA GLY A 181 -15.17 -9.64 12.39
C GLY A 181 -16.37 -10.58 12.51
N ASN A 182 -16.90 -11.08 11.40
CA ASN A 182 -17.99 -12.06 11.39
C ASN A 182 -17.47 -13.49 11.68
N GLU A 183 -16.32 -13.86 11.13
CA GLU A 183 -15.66 -15.16 11.39
C GLU A 183 -15.35 -15.38 12.88
N LEU A 184 -15.06 -14.29 13.62
CA LEU A 184 -14.79 -14.38 15.07
C LEU A 184 -16.03 -14.57 15.93
N LYS A 185 -17.24 -14.46 15.36
CA LYS A 185 -18.53 -14.63 16.10
C LYS A 185 -19.11 -16.03 15.96
N THR A 186 -18.57 -16.82 15.02
CA THR A 186 -18.97 -18.21 14.75
C THR A 186 -18.06 -19.16 15.51
#